data_973ec7975c45f37bea3460d77dece960
#
_entry.id   973ec7975c45f37bea3460d77dece960
#
_cell.length_a   1.000
_cell.length_b   1.000
_cell.length_c   1.000
_cell.angle_alpha   90.00
_cell.angle_beta   90.00
_cell.angle_gamma   90.00
#
_symmetry.space_group_name_H-M   'P 1'
#
loop_
_entity.id
_entity.type
_entity.pdbx_description
1 polymer ?
#
loop_
_entity_poly.entity_id
_entity_poly.type
_entity_poly.pdbx_seq_one_letter_code
_entity_poly.pdbx_strand_id
1 'polypeptide(L)'
;MSTFDRFLNIFETDKEVRKPKKVKALQFKFNQTDFDKDIEEKSHYNFTFSNVIEDDKIELYIYKDPKVYYSLGEINAKINPTKVYYHDGSTEIIDKKINLSSHFSNDLNLKKAAKQFDAELLFSSPKQLDSIIVPAKDKLVTKSKDFTFEIVKQDNQSIILKTTAKDLDFIEIQAKTKENIRISNYGYSRTSVHPDVFKTSINKLISQVNKVLATAKKDSLMEHEKFKTNFISNLNNLKKDVEDIFEKESNEVYIKYDFGAPIKELILYYNDGIYERKVNSTFTLKNNQTLLDGSNNQNISIYDLDKKLIAKLDANYYALNEYFYESDNQYYFFDKKQRKMTALPYYKIEVLTNNFILAQNDDESVFELIDSNNQKIMKVDQYYFDKDFEVALLKSNNRFYVLNRAQAELFEIKNVDEVRYAEKGFFVAIKNNKYGFFDQNGKNIIPIEYDDVVYFDDFVDMTYQDYLFGVKKNDKWGYVNSDNKTIIPFQYSNLLGPFSYGIAPVYFEGNLGLINLKNQKLTKFTGSNYSSSSNFGRRALSLSDGYYNYKGELEKK
;
A
#
# COMPACT_ATOMS: atom_id res chain seq x y z
N MET A 1 -9.74 -23.55 2.90
CA MET A 1 -10.28 -23.58 1.52
C MET A 1 -9.11 -23.41 0.58
N SER A 2 -8.88 -24.39 -0.30
CA SER A 2 -7.80 -24.30 -1.29
C SER A 2 -8.12 -23.21 -2.33
N THR A 3 -7.11 -22.70 -3.01
CA THR A 3 -7.29 -21.77 -4.14
C THR A 3 -8.23 -22.36 -5.20
N PHE A 4 -8.26 -23.69 -5.32
CA PHE A 4 -9.11 -24.45 -6.21
C PHE A 4 -10.59 -24.43 -5.81
N ASP A 5 -10.90 -24.52 -4.49
CA ASP A 5 -12.27 -24.40 -4.00
C ASP A 5 -12.85 -23.00 -4.23
N ARG A 6 -12.00 -21.97 -4.17
CA ARG A 6 -12.41 -20.59 -4.55
C ARG A 6 -12.74 -20.49 -6.04
N PHE A 7 -11.98 -21.16 -6.89
CA PHE A 7 -12.20 -21.18 -8.34
C PHE A 7 -13.49 -21.89 -8.73
N LEU A 8 -13.82 -22.99 -8.07
CA LEU A 8 -15.06 -23.75 -8.32
C LEU A 8 -16.32 -22.97 -7.92
N ASN A 9 -16.20 -22.10 -6.89
CA ASN A 9 -17.33 -21.32 -6.38
C ASN A 9 -17.57 -20.00 -7.14
N ILE A 10 -16.76 -19.66 -8.16
CA ILE A 10 -16.92 -18.40 -8.92
C ILE A 10 -18.33 -18.24 -9.50
N PHE A 11 -18.98 -19.34 -9.90
CA PHE A 11 -20.32 -19.33 -10.50
C PHE A 11 -21.35 -20.24 -9.79
N GLU A 12 -20.95 -20.91 -8.72
CA GLU A 12 -21.94 -21.62 -7.88
C GLU A 12 -22.66 -20.63 -6.96
N THR A 13 -23.95 -20.80 -6.82
CA THR A 13 -24.74 -20.05 -5.85
C THR A 13 -24.28 -20.46 -4.45
N ASP A 14 -23.72 -19.51 -3.70
CA ASP A 14 -23.43 -19.70 -2.29
C ASP A 14 -24.70 -20.20 -1.59
N LYS A 15 -24.62 -21.34 -0.93
CA LYS A 15 -25.73 -21.89 -0.13
C LYS A 15 -25.98 -21.05 1.13
N GLU A 16 -25.12 -20.13 1.48
CA GLU A 16 -25.34 -19.20 2.58
C GLU A 16 -26.32 -18.10 2.18
N VAL A 17 -27.44 -18.07 2.85
CA VAL A 17 -28.42 -16.97 2.73
C VAL A 17 -27.82 -15.75 3.42
N ARG A 18 -27.21 -14.86 2.65
CA ARG A 18 -26.68 -13.59 3.15
C ARG A 18 -27.81 -12.59 3.32
N LYS A 19 -27.79 -11.80 4.40
CA LYS A 19 -28.76 -10.72 4.58
C LYS A 19 -28.41 -9.55 3.66
N PRO A 20 -29.36 -8.98 2.89
CA PRO A 20 -29.08 -7.90 1.96
C PRO A 20 -28.51 -6.67 2.66
N LYS A 21 -27.43 -6.11 2.12
CA LYS A 21 -26.78 -4.91 2.64
C LYS A 21 -27.49 -3.66 2.13
N LYS A 22 -28.32 -3.05 2.98
CA LYS A 22 -29.03 -1.81 2.65
C LYS A 22 -28.06 -0.63 2.48
N VAL A 23 -28.24 0.15 1.42
CA VAL A 23 -27.41 1.32 1.11
C VAL A 23 -28.26 2.48 0.64
N LYS A 24 -27.69 3.69 0.71
CA LYS A 24 -28.26 4.89 0.07
C LYS A 24 -27.86 4.94 -1.41
N ALA A 25 -28.50 5.79 -2.18
CA ALA A 25 -28.04 6.10 -3.52
C ALA A 25 -26.61 6.65 -3.44
N LEU A 26 -25.76 6.22 -4.38
CA LEU A 26 -24.43 6.78 -4.50
C LEU A 26 -24.57 8.27 -4.86
N GLN A 27 -23.91 9.12 -4.10
CA GLN A 27 -23.84 10.56 -4.36
C GLN A 27 -22.35 10.91 -4.54
N PHE A 28 -22.07 11.59 -5.61
CA PHE A 28 -20.74 12.09 -5.90
C PHE A 28 -20.87 13.58 -6.21
N LYS A 29 -20.07 14.40 -5.56
CA LYS A 29 -19.99 15.83 -5.81
C LYS A 29 -18.53 16.17 -6.10
N PHE A 30 -18.22 16.37 -7.36
CA PHE A 30 -16.92 16.85 -7.77
C PHE A 30 -16.74 18.32 -7.37
N ASN A 31 -15.61 18.62 -6.74
CA ASN A 31 -15.17 19.97 -6.47
C ASN A 31 -13.78 20.15 -7.09
N GLN A 32 -13.71 20.91 -8.16
CA GLN A 32 -12.47 21.14 -8.88
C GLN A 32 -11.39 21.79 -7.99
N THR A 33 -11.77 22.76 -7.17
CA THR A 33 -10.82 23.49 -6.31
C THR A 33 -10.19 22.55 -5.28
N ASP A 34 -11.00 21.68 -4.64
CA ASP A 34 -10.49 20.71 -3.66
C ASP A 34 -9.62 19.67 -4.36
N PHE A 35 -10.03 19.18 -5.54
CA PHE A 35 -9.24 18.23 -6.33
C PHE A 35 -7.89 18.83 -6.73
N ASP A 36 -7.89 20.06 -7.26
CA ASP A 36 -6.68 20.74 -7.69
C ASP A 36 -5.71 20.97 -6.53
N LYS A 37 -6.25 21.35 -5.37
CA LYS A 37 -5.47 21.50 -4.14
C LYS A 37 -4.87 20.17 -3.68
N ASP A 38 -5.65 19.10 -3.66
CA ASP A 38 -5.17 17.74 -3.32
C ASP A 38 -4.03 17.30 -4.24
N ILE A 39 -4.13 17.61 -5.54
CA ILE A 39 -3.06 17.29 -6.49
C ILE A 39 -1.81 18.11 -6.21
N GLU A 40 -1.91 19.40 -5.93
CA GLU A 40 -0.76 20.24 -5.58
C GLU A 40 -0.05 19.76 -4.33
N GLU A 41 -0.80 19.40 -3.30
CA GLU A 41 -0.25 18.95 -2.03
C GLU A 41 0.35 17.53 -2.09
N LYS A 42 -0.19 16.65 -2.94
CA LYS A 42 0.09 15.20 -2.87
C LYS A 42 0.79 14.61 -4.10
N SER A 43 0.95 15.37 -5.19
CA SER A 43 1.49 14.85 -6.46
C SER A 43 2.90 14.25 -6.36
N HIS A 44 3.71 14.69 -5.40
CA HIS A 44 5.09 14.23 -5.20
C HIS A 44 5.21 12.97 -4.33
N TYR A 45 4.17 12.61 -3.57
CA TYR A 45 4.24 11.55 -2.55
C TYR A 45 3.70 10.19 -3.02
N ASN A 46 3.16 10.12 -4.24
CA ASN A 46 2.35 8.98 -4.67
C ASN A 46 3.11 7.89 -5.40
N PHE A 47 4.41 8.08 -5.64
CA PHE A 47 5.19 7.15 -6.43
C PHE A 47 6.54 6.90 -5.80
N THR A 48 6.92 5.64 -5.70
CA THR A 48 8.29 5.21 -5.43
C THR A 48 8.87 4.58 -6.68
N PHE A 49 10.17 4.71 -6.86
CA PHE A 49 10.86 4.31 -8.08
C PHE A 49 12.13 3.54 -7.73
N SER A 50 12.39 2.49 -8.50
CA SER A 50 13.64 1.75 -8.40
C SER A 50 14.12 1.27 -9.75
N ASN A 51 15.45 1.23 -9.94
CA ASN A 51 16.04 0.49 -11.03
C ASN A 51 16.10 -0.99 -10.65
N VAL A 52 15.62 -1.85 -11.52
CA VAL A 52 15.71 -3.31 -11.38
C VAL A 52 16.37 -3.87 -12.63
N ILE A 53 17.12 -4.94 -12.50
CA ILE A 53 17.64 -5.68 -13.64
C ILE A 53 16.94 -7.03 -13.70
N GLU A 54 16.34 -7.34 -14.84
CA GLU A 54 15.60 -8.57 -15.09
C GLU A 54 15.83 -8.98 -16.55
N ASP A 55 16.10 -10.26 -16.79
CA ASP A 55 16.38 -10.81 -18.12
C ASP A 55 17.38 -9.96 -18.93
N ASP A 56 18.48 -9.57 -18.30
CA ASP A 56 19.52 -8.73 -18.92
C ASP A 56 19.05 -7.30 -19.33
N LYS A 57 17.92 -6.81 -18.80
CA LYS A 57 17.42 -5.45 -19.06
C LYS A 57 17.38 -4.67 -17.77
N ILE A 58 17.69 -3.36 -17.85
CA ILE A 58 17.44 -2.44 -16.74
C ILE A 58 16.04 -1.88 -16.95
N GLU A 59 15.19 -2.09 -15.96
CA GLU A 59 13.82 -1.63 -15.96
C GLU A 59 13.61 -0.61 -14.85
N LEU A 60 12.86 0.45 -15.16
CA LEU A 60 12.38 1.40 -14.17
C LEU A 60 11.06 0.89 -13.61
N TYR A 61 11.11 0.37 -12.38
CA TYR A 61 9.91 -0.02 -11.64
C TYR A 61 9.29 1.21 -11.00
N ILE A 62 8.01 1.40 -11.26
CA ILE A 62 7.21 2.49 -10.72
C ILE A 62 6.17 1.88 -9.80
N TYR A 63 6.27 2.20 -8.51
CA TYR A 63 5.33 1.73 -7.50
C TYR A 63 4.41 2.88 -7.09
N LYS A 64 3.11 2.63 -7.12
CA LYS A 64 2.15 3.52 -6.51
C LYS A 64 2.11 3.24 -5.01
N ASP A 65 2.33 4.26 -4.18
CA ASP A 65 2.28 4.10 -2.73
C ASP A 65 0.85 3.71 -2.28
N PRO A 66 0.63 2.51 -1.71
CA PRO A 66 -0.70 2.09 -1.30
C PRO A 66 -1.29 2.97 -0.19
N LYS A 67 -0.48 3.63 0.64
CA LYS A 67 -0.98 4.54 1.70
C LYS A 67 -1.64 5.77 1.11
N VAL A 68 -1.17 6.26 -0.02
CA VAL A 68 -1.75 7.40 -0.71
C VAL A 68 -2.92 7.01 -1.60
N TYR A 69 -2.95 5.76 -2.07
CA TYR A 69 -4.10 5.22 -2.81
C TYR A 69 -5.40 5.38 -2.02
N TYR A 70 -5.39 5.14 -0.71
CA TYR A 70 -6.56 5.31 0.17
C TYR A 70 -6.88 6.77 0.51
N SER A 71 -5.91 7.68 0.46
CA SER A 71 -6.11 9.10 0.80
C SER A 71 -6.67 9.93 -0.37
N LEU A 72 -6.35 9.55 -1.61
CA LEU A 72 -6.82 10.23 -2.82
C LEU A 72 -8.18 9.72 -3.33
N GLY A 73 -8.76 8.71 -2.68
CA GLY A 73 -10.04 8.14 -3.06
C GLY A 73 -10.04 7.59 -4.50
N GLU A 74 -10.95 8.09 -5.33
CA GLU A 74 -11.16 7.64 -6.70
C GLU A 74 -10.27 8.35 -7.75
N ILE A 75 -9.20 9.03 -7.33
CA ILE A 75 -8.30 9.73 -8.26
C ILE A 75 -7.44 8.69 -9.00
N ASN A 76 -7.64 8.60 -10.30
CA ASN A 76 -6.78 7.82 -11.18
C ASN A 76 -5.55 8.65 -11.56
N ALA A 77 -4.36 8.08 -11.37
CA ALA A 77 -3.11 8.69 -11.76
C ALA A 77 -2.43 7.88 -12.86
N LYS A 78 -2.02 8.55 -13.93
CA LYS A 78 -1.14 8.00 -14.98
C LYS A 78 0.17 8.75 -14.94
N ILE A 79 1.28 8.05 -15.18
CA ILE A 79 2.60 8.65 -15.27
C ILE A 79 3.16 8.44 -16.68
N ASN A 80 3.63 9.51 -17.28
CA ASN A 80 4.27 9.49 -18.59
C ASN A 80 5.69 10.02 -18.43
N PRO A 81 6.71 9.14 -18.26
CA PRO A 81 8.11 9.58 -18.28
C PRO A 81 8.43 10.28 -19.60
N THR A 82 9.10 11.42 -19.51
CA THR A 82 9.44 12.23 -20.69
C THR A 82 10.93 12.31 -20.93
N LYS A 83 11.73 12.27 -19.87
CA LYS A 83 13.19 12.35 -19.95
C LYS A 83 13.83 11.63 -18.78
N VAL A 84 14.86 10.85 -19.06
CA VAL A 84 15.67 10.16 -18.04
C VAL A 84 17.05 10.77 -17.99
N TYR A 85 17.61 10.89 -16.79
CA TYR A 85 18.95 11.34 -16.49
C TYR A 85 19.74 10.19 -15.87
N TYR A 86 20.87 9.86 -16.45
CA TYR A 86 21.73 8.79 -16.00
C TYR A 86 22.81 9.28 -15.04
N HIS A 87 23.47 8.36 -14.33
CA HIS A 87 24.52 8.69 -13.37
C HIS A 87 25.78 9.29 -14.03
N ASP A 88 26.05 8.99 -15.29
CA ASP A 88 27.16 9.54 -16.07
C ASP A 88 26.88 10.95 -16.65
N GLY A 89 25.72 11.52 -16.34
CA GLY A 89 25.28 12.83 -16.84
C GLY A 89 24.62 12.80 -18.21
N SER A 90 24.59 11.65 -18.91
CA SER A 90 23.85 11.52 -20.16
C SER A 90 22.34 11.51 -19.92
N THR A 91 21.56 11.81 -20.97
CA THR A 91 20.10 11.87 -20.88
C THR A 91 19.46 11.14 -22.06
N GLU A 92 18.24 10.65 -21.87
CA GLU A 92 17.42 10.03 -22.89
C GLU A 92 16.00 10.59 -22.86
N ILE A 93 15.45 10.90 -24.04
CA ILE A 93 14.05 11.30 -24.17
C ILE A 93 13.20 10.04 -24.30
N ILE A 94 12.13 9.97 -23.53
CA ILE A 94 11.20 8.85 -23.50
C ILE A 94 9.89 9.30 -24.13
N ASP A 95 9.47 8.59 -25.15
CA ASP A 95 8.15 8.79 -25.80
C ASP A 95 7.29 7.54 -25.60
N LYS A 96 7.12 7.13 -24.35
CA LYS A 96 6.30 5.96 -24.00
C LYS A 96 5.31 6.31 -22.90
N LYS A 97 4.02 6.12 -23.16
CA LYS A 97 2.96 6.28 -22.16
C LYS A 97 2.85 5.01 -21.33
N ILE A 98 2.97 5.17 -20.01
CA ILE A 98 2.83 4.07 -19.05
C ILE A 98 1.47 4.21 -18.37
N ASN A 99 0.64 3.17 -18.45
CA ASN A 99 -0.64 3.13 -17.77
C ASN A 99 -0.49 2.38 -16.44
N LEU A 100 -0.51 3.09 -15.32
CA LEU A 100 -0.45 2.52 -13.97
C LEU A 100 -1.81 1.97 -13.53
N SER A 101 -2.42 1.11 -14.32
CA SER A 101 -3.66 0.42 -13.93
C SER A 101 -3.44 -0.67 -12.89
N SER A 102 -2.21 -1.16 -12.74
CA SER A 102 -1.78 -2.13 -11.73
C SER A 102 -0.86 -1.48 -10.70
N HIS A 103 -0.63 -2.14 -9.57
CA HIS A 103 0.27 -1.67 -8.51
C HIS A 103 1.73 -1.58 -8.96
N PHE A 104 2.07 -2.15 -10.12
CA PHE A 104 3.41 -2.22 -10.68
C PHE A 104 3.36 -1.92 -12.17
N SER A 105 4.34 -1.20 -12.68
CA SER A 105 4.64 -1.12 -14.10
C SER A 105 6.15 -1.23 -14.29
N ASN A 106 6.56 -2.20 -15.06
CA ASN A 106 7.95 -2.47 -15.45
C ASN A 106 8.18 -2.22 -16.95
N ASP A 107 7.36 -1.38 -17.56
CA ASP A 107 7.33 -1.23 -19.01
C ASP A 107 8.44 -0.33 -19.58
N LEU A 108 9.28 0.25 -18.75
CA LEU A 108 10.33 1.16 -19.21
C LEU A 108 11.71 0.52 -19.16
N ASN A 109 12.14 -0.04 -20.31
CA ASN A 109 13.50 -0.55 -20.49
C ASN A 109 14.49 0.59 -20.66
N LEU A 110 15.54 0.63 -19.85
CA LEU A 110 16.58 1.64 -19.87
C LEU A 110 17.91 1.06 -20.34
N LYS A 111 18.76 1.90 -20.94
CA LYS A 111 20.13 1.53 -21.33
C LYS A 111 21.06 1.41 -20.13
N LYS A 112 20.82 2.24 -19.11
CA LYS A 112 21.59 2.34 -17.86
C LYS A 112 20.65 2.59 -16.70
N ALA A 113 21.15 2.48 -15.47
CA ALA A 113 20.39 2.85 -14.29
C ALA A 113 20.09 4.36 -14.27
N ALA A 114 18.82 4.69 -14.11
CA ALA A 114 18.39 6.08 -13.98
C ALA A 114 18.80 6.66 -12.61
N LYS A 115 19.26 7.90 -12.62
CA LYS A 115 19.46 8.71 -11.42
C LYS A 115 18.21 9.54 -11.10
N GLN A 116 17.58 10.03 -12.14
CA GLN A 116 16.44 10.95 -12.08
C GLN A 116 15.65 10.82 -13.36
N PHE A 117 14.36 11.13 -13.32
CA PHE A 117 13.58 11.30 -14.55
C PHE A 117 12.52 12.38 -14.38
N ASP A 118 12.16 13.01 -15.50
CA ASP A 118 11.03 13.91 -15.62
C ASP A 118 9.83 13.15 -16.13
N ALA A 119 8.64 13.46 -15.61
CA ALA A 119 7.40 12.88 -16.07
C ALA A 119 6.23 13.88 -16.04
N GLU A 120 5.29 13.70 -16.97
CA GLU A 120 3.95 14.27 -16.89
C GLU A 120 3.07 13.31 -16.09
N LEU A 121 2.52 13.77 -14.99
CA LEU A 121 1.49 13.09 -14.24
C LEU A 121 0.12 13.55 -14.74
N LEU A 122 -0.74 12.61 -15.09
CA LEU A 122 -2.12 12.88 -15.47
C LEU A 122 -3.03 12.34 -14.37
N PHE A 123 -3.65 13.24 -13.63
CA PHE A 123 -4.65 12.91 -12.63
C PHE A 123 -6.04 13.07 -13.23
N SER A 124 -6.92 12.12 -12.96
CA SER A 124 -8.29 12.17 -13.45
C SER A 124 -9.30 11.80 -12.38
N SER A 125 -10.44 12.49 -12.39
CA SER A 125 -11.59 12.22 -11.53
C SER A 125 -12.88 12.34 -12.33
N PRO A 126 -13.93 11.58 -12.00
CA PRO A 126 -15.26 11.84 -12.54
C PRO A 126 -15.70 13.29 -12.29
N LYS A 127 -16.32 13.91 -13.27
CA LYS A 127 -16.99 15.23 -13.07
C LYS A 127 -18.36 15.04 -12.44
N GLN A 128 -19.06 14.03 -12.88
CA GLN A 128 -20.40 13.71 -12.45
C GLN A 128 -20.61 12.20 -12.50
N LEU A 129 -21.42 11.68 -11.59
CA LEU A 129 -21.96 10.34 -11.70
C LEU A 129 -23.36 10.41 -12.28
N ASP A 130 -23.59 9.58 -13.29
CA ASP A 130 -24.93 9.27 -13.76
C ASP A 130 -25.26 7.80 -13.47
N SER A 131 -26.52 7.42 -13.63
CA SER A 131 -26.95 6.06 -13.36
C SER A 131 -28.00 5.58 -14.36
N ILE A 132 -27.89 4.32 -14.75
CA ILE A 132 -28.92 3.63 -15.54
C ILE A 132 -29.64 2.65 -14.61
N ILE A 133 -30.96 2.70 -14.63
CA ILE A 133 -31.84 1.77 -13.93
C ILE A 133 -32.47 0.85 -14.95
N VAL A 134 -32.25 -0.44 -14.80
CA VAL A 134 -32.79 -1.46 -15.68
C VAL A 134 -33.54 -2.53 -14.90
N PRO A 135 -34.66 -3.06 -15.45
CA PRO A 135 -35.31 -4.24 -14.85
C PRO A 135 -34.35 -5.41 -14.81
N ALA A 136 -34.29 -6.13 -13.68
CA ALA A 136 -33.54 -7.36 -13.58
C ALA A 136 -34.31 -8.47 -14.29
N LYS A 137 -34.02 -8.68 -15.57
CA LYS A 137 -34.71 -9.67 -16.43
C LYS A 137 -33.70 -10.36 -17.33
N ASP A 138 -33.76 -11.68 -17.37
CA ASP A 138 -32.92 -12.51 -18.21
C ASP A 138 -32.98 -12.10 -19.69
N LYS A 139 -31.84 -12.14 -20.36
CA LYS A 139 -31.66 -11.80 -21.79
C LYS A 139 -32.05 -10.37 -22.14
N LEU A 140 -32.09 -9.46 -21.17
CA LEU A 140 -32.30 -8.04 -21.42
C LEU A 140 -31.01 -7.40 -21.88
N VAL A 141 -30.99 -6.91 -23.12
CA VAL A 141 -29.89 -6.11 -23.68
C VAL A 141 -30.21 -4.64 -23.47
N THR A 142 -29.29 -3.92 -22.85
CA THR A 142 -29.37 -2.48 -22.66
C THR A 142 -28.22 -1.80 -23.38
N LYS A 143 -28.53 -0.78 -24.17
CA LYS A 143 -27.54 0.08 -24.83
C LYS A 143 -27.61 1.48 -24.26
N SER A 144 -26.46 2.01 -23.87
CA SER A 144 -26.24 3.40 -23.55
C SER A 144 -25.41 4.06 -24.63
N LYS A 145 -25.19 5.37 -24.52
CA LYS A 145 -24.31 6.13 -25.41
C LYS A 145 -22.90 5.53 -25.45
N ASP A 146 -22.40 5.07 -24.31
CA ASP A 146 -21.00 4.72 -24.12
C ASP A 146 -20.76 3.23 -23.87
N PHE A 147 -21.81 2.43 -23.63
CA PHE A 147 -21.65 0.99 -23.35
C PHE A 147 -22.89 0.16 -23.66
N THR A 148 -22.67 -1.14 -23.83
CA THR A 148 -23.71 -2.14 -24.02
C THR A 148 -23.50 -3.29 -23.04
N PHE A 149 -24.55 -3.73 -22.39
CA PHE A 149 -24.53 -4.92 -21.56
C PHE A 149 -25.80 -5.75 -21.73
N GLU A 150 -25.69 -7.02 -21.41
CA GLU A 150 -26.78 -7.98 -21.41
C GLU A 150 -26.88 -8.62 -20.01
N ILE A 151 -28.07 -8.72 -19.46
CA ILE A 151 -28.35 -9.57 -18.30
C ILE A 151 -28.50 -11.00 -18.83
N VAL A 152 -27.46 -11.81 -18.69
CA VAL A 152 -27.42 -13.18 -19.20
C VAL A 152 -28.35 -14.07 -18.38
N LYS A 153 -28.29 -13.92 -17.05
CA LYS A 153 -29.04 -14.73 -16.10
C LYS A 153 -29.25 -13.99 -14.79
N GLN A 154 -30.42 -14.19 -14.22
CA GLN A 154 -30.74 -13.78 -12.86
C GLN A 154 -31.15 -15.02 -12.05
N ASP A 155 -30.73 -15.10 -10.81
CA ASP A 155 -31.26 -16.01 -9.80
C ASP A 155 -31.81 -15.23 -8.60
N ASN A 156 -32.13 -15.94 -7.50
CA ASN A 156 -32.76 -15.31 -6.32
C ASN A 156 -31.84 -14.31 -5.60
N GLN A 157 -30.53 -14.31 -5.81
CA GLN A 157 -29.58 -13.48 -5.06
C GLN A 157 -28.50 -12.88 -5.92
N SER A 158 -28.34 -13.31 -7.17
CA SER A 158 -27.28 -12.86 -8.05
C SER A 158 -27.74 -12.55 -9.46
N ILE A 159 -26.91 -11.79 -10.16
CA ILE A 159 -27.11 -11.41 -11.56
C ILE A 159 -25.80 -11.63 -12.32
N ILE A 160 -25.90 -12.19 -13.53
CA ILE A 160 -24.75 -12.31 -14.43
C ILE A 160 -24.95 -11.31 -15.58
N LEU A 161 -24.01 -10.40 -15.68
CA LEU A 161 -23.90 -9.44 -16.78
C LEU A 161 -22.88 -9.90 -17.80
N LYS A 162 -23.18 -9.70 -19.08
CA LYS A 162 -22.25 -9.80 -20.18
C LYS A 162 -22.01 -8.40 -20.74
N THR A 163 -20.75 -8.05 -20.95
CA THR A 163 -20.35 -6.78 -21.55
C THR A 163 -19.04 -6.96 -22.34
N THR A 164 -18.51 -5.89 -22.90
CA THR A 164 -17.17 -5.93 -23.53
C THR A 164 -16.11 -5.39 -22.59
N ALA A 165 -14.86 -5.74 -22.82
CA ALA A 165 -13.75 -5.28 -21.96
C ALA A 165 -13.61 -3.74 -21.98
N LYS A 166 -14.08 -3.06 -23.03
CA LYS A 166 -14.05 -1.60 -23.14
C LYS A 166 -15.16 -0.92 -22.34
N ASP A 167 -16.22 -1.64 -22.01
CA ASP A 167 -17.46 -1.09 -21.44
C ASP A 167 -17.53 -1.33 -19.90
N LEU A 168 -16.39 -1.60 -19.25
CA LEU A 168 -16.34 -2.00 -17.83
C LEU A 168 -16.21 -0.86 -16.84
N ASP A 169 -16.39 0.38 -17.25
CA ASP A 169 -16.20 1.57 -16.41
C ASP A 169 -17.41 1.87 -15.48
N PHE A 170 -18.05 0.81 -14.98
CA PHE A 170 -19.00 0.99 -13.88
C PHE A 170 -18.26 1.25 -12.58
N ILE A 171 -18.58 2.37 -11.94
CA ILE A 171 -17.98 2.75 -10.65
C ILE A 171 -18.58 1.90 -9.53
N GLU A 172 -19.90 1.72 -9.55
CA GLU A 172 -20.63 0.92 -8.57
C GLU A 172 -21.88 0.33 -9.18
N ILE A 173 -22.25 -0.85 -8.70
CA ILE A 173 -23.50 -1.51 -9.06
C ILE A 173 -24.31 -1.76 -7.80
N GLN A 174 -25.52 -1.20 -7.77
CA GLN A 174 -26.52 -1.40 -6.72
C GLN A 174 -27.75 -2.07 -7.32
N ALA A 175 -28.63 -2.55 -6.46
CA ALA A 175 -29.91 -3.10 -6.89
C ALA A 175 -31.06 -2.61 -6.02
N LYS A 176 -32.31 -2.75 -6.52
CA LYS A 176 -33.51 -2.63 -5.70
C LYS A 176 -34.21 -3.97 -5.60
N THR A 177 -34.67 -4.30 -4.39
CA THR A 177 -35.52 -5.46 -4.14
C THR A 177 -36.97 -5.21 -4.61
N LYS A 178 -37.81 -6.25 -4.54
CA LYS A 178 -39.26 -6.11 -4.82
C LYS A 178 -39.94 -5.09 -3.92
N GLU A 179 -39.45 -4.89 -2.70
CA GLU A 179 -39.92 -3.92 -1.71
C GLU A 179 -39.31 -2.52 -1.92
N ASN A 180 -38.64 -2.29 -3.06
CA ASN A 180 -37.93 -1.03 -3.38
C ASN A 180 -36.79 -0.66 -2.42
N ILE A 181 -36.27 -1.64 -1.66
CA ILE A 181 -35.11 -1.43 -0.79
C ILE A 181 -33.85 -1.43 -1.67
N ARG A 182 -33.02 -0.38 -1.58
CA ARG A 182 -31.74 -0.30 -2.25
C ARG A 182 -30.69 -1.11 -1.51
N ILE A 183 -29.95 -1.94 -2.23
CA ILE A 183 -28.92 -2.85 -1.70
C ILE A 183 -27.66 -2.79 -2.55
N SER A 184 -26.50 -2.98 -1.91
CA SER A 184 -25.21 -3.16 -2.61
C SER A 184 -24.93 -4.65 -2.82
N ASN A 185 -24.05 -4.94 -3.77
CA ASN A 185 -23.48 -6.28 -3.93
C ASN A 185 -22.52 -6.61 -2.78
N TYR A 186 -22.27 -7.90 -2.55
CA TYR A 186 -21.29 -8.42 -1.59
C TYR A 186 -19.90 -8.63 -2.23
N GLY A 187 -19.85 -8.60 -3.53
CA GLY A 187 -18.67 -8.86 -4.33
C GLY A 187 -19.05 -9.25 -5.74
N TYR A 188 -18.05 -9.37 -6.58
CA TYR A 188 -18.23 -9.82 -7.94
C TYR A 188 -17.16 -10.84 -8.33
N SER A 189 -17.51 -11.67 -9.31
CA SER A 189 -16.60 -12.59 -9.99
C SER A 189 -16.61 -12.27 -11.48
N ARG A 190 -15.46 -12.34 -12.13
CA ARG A 190 -15.30 -11.98 -13.54
C ARG A 190 -14.65 -13.12 -14.33
N THR A 191 -15.11 -13.35 -15.56
CA THR A 191 -14.50 -14.28 -16.51
C THR A 191 -14.70 -13.78 -17.95
N SER A 192 -13.79 -14.14 -18.84
CA SER A 192 -13.91 -13.95 -20.30
C SER A 192 -14.62 -15.14 -21.00
N VAL A 193 -14.96 -16.18 -20.26
CA VAL A 193 -15.63 -17.40 -20.76
C VAL A 193 -17.09 -17.40 -20.34
N HIS A 194 -17.99 -17.80 -21.25
CA HIS A 194 -19.41 -17.95 -20.90
C HIS A 194 -19.59 -18.87 -19.68
N PRO A 195 -20.41 -18.51 -18.67
CA PRO A 195 -20.53 -19.28 -17.41
C PRO A 195 -20.85 -20.76 -17.59
N ASP A 196 -21.74 -21.11 -18.53
CA ASP A 196 -22.09 -22.51 -18.78
C ASP A 196 -20.96 -23.29 -19.45
N VAL A 197 -20.20 -22.64 -20.34
CA VAL A 197 -18.99 -23.22 -20.95
C VAL A 197 -17.92 -23.41 -19.90
N PHE A 198 -17.70 -22.41 -19.05
CA PHE A 198 -16.77 -22.48 -17.93
C PHE A 198 -17.09 -23.65 -17.00
N LYS A 199 -18.36 -23.75 -16.56
CA LYS A 199 -18.82 -24.84 -15.68
C LYS A 199 -18.61 -26.21 -16.31
N THR A 200 -18.93 -26.36 -17.60
CA THR A 200 -18.73 -27.61 -18.34
C THR A 200 -17.26 -27.97 -18.43
N SER A 201 -16.41 -27.00 -18.73
CA SER A 201 -14.96 -27.17 -18.85
C SER A 201 -14.32 -27.54 -17.50
N ILE A 202 -14.72 -26.89 -16.41
CA ILE A 202 -14.26 -27.23 -15.07
C ILE A 202 -14.69 -28.64 -14.66
N ASN A 203 -15.92 -29.04 -14.92
CA ASN A 203 -16.37 -30.41 -14.61
C ASN A 203 -15.57 -31.47 -15.40
N LYS A 204 -15.26 -31.19 -16.66
CA LYS A 204 -14.37 -32.03 -17.47
C LYS A 204 -12.99 -32.13 -16.85
N LEU A 205 -12.42 -30.99 -16.43
CA LEU A 205 -11.11 -30.90 -15.78
C LEU A 205 -11.10 -31.71 -14.47
N ILE A 206 -12.10 -31.57 -13.60
CA ILE A 206 -12.24 -32.36 -12.36
C ILE A 206 -12.25 -33.85 -12.68
N SER A 207 -13.00 -34.27 -13.71
CA SER A 207 -13.03 -35.66 -14.15
C SER A 207 -11.66 -36.15 -14.58
N GLN A 208 -10.90 -35.33 -15.31
CA GLN A 208 -9.53 -35.65 -15.75
C GLN A 208 -8.54 -35.73 -14.58
N VAL A 209 -8.59 -34.76 -13.64
CA VAL A 209 -7.78 -34.79 -12.41
C VAL A 209 -8.06 -36.07 -11.62
N ASN A 210 -9.33 -36.43 -11.44
CA ASN A 210 -9.70 -37.67 -10.73
C ASN A 210 -9.17 -38.92 -11.45
N LYS A 211 -9.15 -38.95 -12.78
CA LYS A 211 -8.53 -40.05 -13.55
C LYS A 211 -7.02 -40.12 -13.32
N VAL A 212 -6.32 -38.98 -13.37
CA VAL A 212 -4.88 -38.91 -13.09
C VAL A 212 -4.57 -39.41 -11.68
N LEU A 213 -5.35 -38.99 -10.68
CA LEU A 213 -5.20 -39.44 -9.30
C LEU A 213 -5.48 -40.94 -9.12
N ALA A 214 -6.50 -41.47 -9.80
CA ALA A 214 -6.81 -42.89 -9.79
C ALA A 214 -5.69 -43.73 -10.45
N THR A 215 -5.13 -43.23 -11.55
CA THR A 215 -3.98 -43.84 -12.22
C THR A 215 -2.76 -43.81 -11.32
N ALA A 216 -2.43 -42.66 -10.73
CA ALA A 216 -1.32 -42.52 -9.80
C ALA A 216 -1.41 -43.47 -8.60
N LYS A 217 -2.63 -43.66 -8.03
CA LYS A 217 -2.86 -44.63 -6.97
C LYS A 217 -2.62 -46.09 -7.42
N LYS A 218 -3.00 -46.43 -8.64
CA LYS A 218 -2.69 -47.75 -9.23
C LYS A 218 -1.21 -47.95 -9.46
N ASP A 219 -0.53 -46.91 -9.95
CA ASP A 219 0.86 -46.92 -10.33
C ASP A 219 1.81 -46.76 -9.12
N SER A 220 1.27 -46.53 -7.93
CA SER A 220 2.07 -46.34 -6.70
C SER A 220 2.94 -47.54 -6.30
N LEU A 221 2.67 -48.72 -6.86
CA LEU A 221 3.49 -49.94 -6.70
C LEU A 221 4.54 -50.13 -7.80
N MET A 222 4.63 -49.20 -8.76
CA MET A 222 5.63 -49.23 -9.81
C MET A 222 6.98 -48.74 -9.31
N GLU A 223 8.03 -49.09 -10.09
CA GLU A 223 9.35 -48.47 -9.92
C GLU A 223 9.27 -46.93 -9.99
N HIS A 224 9.96 -46.24 -9.09
CA HIS A 224 9.86 -44.79 -8.87
C HIS A 224 10.00 -43.95 -10.16
N GLU A 225 11.00 -44.27 -10.99
CA GLU A 225 11.25 -43.51 -12.23
C GLU A 225 10.13 -43.69 -13.27
N LYS A 226 9.56 -44.86 -13.35
CA LYS A 226 8.44 -45.18 -14.25
C LYS A 226 7.16 -44.48 -13.77
N PHE A 227 6.89 -44.46 -12.45
CA PHE A 227 5.80 -43.72 -11.85
C PHE A 227 5.95 -42.22 -12.14
N LYS A 228 7.13 -41.64 -11.89
CA LYS A 228 7.44 -40.24 -12.11
C LYS A 228 7.19 -39.83 -13.57
N THR A 229 7.68 -40.61 -14.52
CA THR A 229 7.51 -40.35 -15.96
C THR A 229 6.05 -40.36 -16.37
N ASN A 230 5.28 -41.38 -15.93
CA ASN A 230 3.83 -41.45 -16.21
C ASN A 230 3.06 -40.29 -15.59
N PHE A 231 3.37 -39.95 -14.35
CA PHE A 231 2.70 -38.86 -13.64
C PHE A 231 2.96 -37.50 -14.28
N ILE A 232 4.21 -37.20 -14.64
CA ILE A 232 4.58 -35.96 -15.35
C ILE A 232 3.89 -35.89 -16.72
N SER A 233 3.86 -36.98 -17.47
CA SER A 233 3.18 -37.03 -18.77
C SER A 233 1.67 -36.73 -18.63
N ASN A 234 1.01 -37.31 -17.63
CA ASN A 234 -0.41 -37.05 -17.36
C ASN A 234 -0.67 -35.59 -16.91
N LEU A 235 0.23 -35.00 -16.12
CA LEU A 235 0.16 -33.59 -15.72
C LEU A 235 0.35 -32.64 -16.92
N ASN A 236 1.28 -32.94 -17.82
CA ASN A 236 1.51 -32.13 -19.02
C ASN A 236 0.29 -32.14 -19.97
N ASN A 237 -0.36 -33.30 -20.11
CA ASN A 237 -1.61 -33.40 -20.88
C ASN A 237 -2.73 -32.56 -20.22
N LEU A 238 -2.83 -32.63 -18.88
CA LEU A 238 -3.79 -31.83 -18.13
C LEU A 238 -3.52 -30.33 -18.26
N LYS A 239 -2.25 -29.92 -18.21
CA LYS A 239 -1.84 -28.52 -18.43
C LYS A 239 -2.28 -28.00 -19.79
N LYS A 240 -2.07 -28.76 -20.84
CA LYS A 240 -2.50 -28.42 -22.20
C LYS A 240 -4.01 -28.26 -22.29
N ASP A 241 -4.78 -29.19 -21.70
CA ASP A 241 -6.26 -29.09 -21.68
C ASP A 241 -6.75 -27.85 -20.91
N VAL A 242 -6.00 -27.40 -19.87
CA VAL A 242 -6.29 -26.14 -19.14
C VAL A 242 -6.00 -24.94 -20.02
N GLU A 243 -4.85 -24.91 -20.69
CA GLU A 243 -4.46 -23.83 -21.60
C GLU A 243 -5.49 -23.67 -22.73
N ASP A 244 -5.94 -24.75 -23.36
CA ASP A 244 -6.98 -24.73 -24.41
C ASP A 244 -8.34 -24.16 -23.94
N ILE A 245 -8.65 -24.24 -22.62
CA ILE A 245 -9.87 -23.67 -22.03
C ILE A 245 -9.76 -22.14 -21.87
N PHE A 246 -8.56 -21.65 -21.52
CA PHE A 246 -8.33 -20.25 -21.17
C PHE A 246 -7.74 -19.40 -22.32
N GLU A 247 -7.15 -20.02 -23.35
CA GLU A 247 -6.56 -19.31 -24.50
C GLU A 247 -7.58 -18.71 -25.47
N LYS A 248 -8.87 -19.00 -25.35
CA LYS A 248 -9.88 -18.32 -26.15
C LYS A 248 -10.19 -16.95 -25.53
N GLU A 249 -9.32 -15.99 -25.79
CA GLU A 249 -9.61 -14.58 -25.51
C GLU A 249 -10.87 -14.16 -26.27
N SER A 250 -11.95 -14.03 -25.57
CA SER A 250 -13.16 -13.39 -26.06
C SER A 250 -13.12 -11.93 -25.61
N ASN A 251 -13.49 -10.99 -26.50
CA ASN A 251 -13.72 -9.60 -26.12
C ASN A 251 -14.93 -9.44 -25.18
N GLU A 252 -15.63 -10.53 -24.90
CA GLU A 252 -16.78 -10.57 -24.00
C GLU A 252 -16.33 -10.85 -22.58
N VAL A 253 -16.94 -10.13 -21.65
CA VAL A 253 -16.69 -10.28 -20.21
C VAL A 253 -18.00 -10.59 -19.52
N TYR A 254 -17.99 -11.63 -18.69
CA TYR A 254 -19.11 -12.05 -17.86
C TYR A 254 -18.78 -11.71 -16.41
N ILE A 255 -19.71 -11.01 -15.74
CA ILE A 255 -19.54 -10.57 -14.36
C ILE A 255 -20.75 -11.01 -13.56
N LYS A 256 -20.52 -11.81 -12.53
CA LYS A 256 -21.54 -12.18 -11.54
C LYS A 256 -21.48 -11.23 -10.35
N TYR A 257 -22.62 -10.65 -10.00
CA TYR A 257 -22.80 -9.83 -8.80
C TYR A 257 -23.76 -10.52 -7.82
N ASP A 258 -23.37 -10.64 -6.56
CA ASP A 258 -24.16 -11.23 -5.49
C ASP A 258 -24.73 -10.16 -4.57
N PHE A 259 -26.05 -10.16 -4.35
CA PHE A 259 -26.78 -9.13 -3.60
C PHE A 259 -27.45 -9.64 -2.32
N GLY A 260 -27.55 -10.94 -2.14
CA GLY A 260 -28.16 -11.55 -0.95
C GLY A 260 -29.69 -11.43 -0.88
N ALA A 261 -30.36 -10.98 -1.94
CA ALA A 261 -31.81 -10.90 -2.03
C ALA A 261 -32.29 -10.90 -3.49
N PRO A 262 -33.57 -11.27 -3.76
CA PRO A 262 -34.18 -11.17 -5.08
C PRO A 262 -34.18 -9.73 -5.59
N ILE A 263 -33.73 -9.54 -6.81
CA ILE A 263 -33.52 -8.24 -7.45
C ILE A 263 -34.71 -7.92 -8.36
N LYS A 264 -35.24 -6.71 -8.26
CA LYS A 264 -36.25 -6.16 -9.17
C LYS A 264 -35.64 -5.28 -10.24
N GLU A 265 -34.71 -4.41 -9.83
CA GLU A 265 -34.03 -3.44 -10.68
C GLU A 265 -32.55 -3.43 -10.37
N LEU A 266 -31.72 -3.31 -11.41
CA LEU A 266 -30.29 -3.08 -11.31
C LEU A 266 -30.01 -1.60 -11.56
N ILE A 267 -29.09 -1.02 -10.80
CA ILE A 267 -28.67 0.38 -10.90
C ILE A 267 -27.17 0.38 -11.13
N LEU A 268 -26.77 0.83 -12.33
CA LEU A 268 -25.39 0.92 -12.72
C LEU A 268 -24.97 2.38 -12.70
N TYR A 269 -23.98 2.71 -11.85
CA TYR A 269 -23.39 4.04 -11.79
C TYR A 269 -22.16 4.10 -12.70
N TYR A 270 -22.04 5.15 -13.48
CA TYR A 270 -20.94 5.38 -14.40
C TYR A 270 -20.51 6.83 -14.40
N ASN A 271 -19.32 7.10 -14.94
CA ASN A 271 -18.79 8.45 -15.07
C ASN A 271 -19.46 9.19 -16.22
N ASP A 272 -20.01 10.37 -15.92
CA ASP A 272 -20.47 11.32 -16.95
C ASP A 272 -19.48 12.50 -17.01
N GLY A 273 -18.49 12.32 -17.87
CA GLY A 273 -17.37 13.23 -18.06
C GLY A 273 -16.24 13.04 -17.02
N ILE A 274 -15.03 13.32 -17.49
CA ILE A 274 -13.80 13.21 -16.70
C ILE A 274 -13.17 14.61 -16.61
N TYR A 275 -12.73 14.98 -15.41
CA TYR A 275 -11.81 16.10 -15.20
C TYR A 275 -10.39 15.58 -15.18
N GLU A 276 -9.52 16.21 -15.94
CA GLU A 276 -8.11 15.84 -16.00
C GLU A 276 -7.24 17.03 -15.63
N ARG A 277 -6.19 16.76 -14.83
CA ARG A 277 -5.16 17.73 -14.51
C ARG A 277 -3.79 17.13 -14.77
N LYS A 278 -2.95 17.88 -15.48
CA LYS A 278 -1.57 17.52 -15.77
C LYS A 278 -0.62 18.28 -14.84
N VAL A 279 0.37 17.57 -14.31
CA VAL A 279 1.43 18.12 -13.49
C VAL A 279 2.77 17.57 -13.98
N ASN A 280 3.73 18.45 -14.26
CA ASN A 280 5.09 18.04 -14.56
C ASN A 280 5.87 17.91 -13.26
N SER A 281 6.54 16.78 -13.10
CA SER A 281 7.33 16.49 -11.90
C SER A 281 8.64 15.83 -12.27
N THR A 282 9.65 16.09 -11.42
CA THR A 282 10.96 15.47 -11.51
C THR A 282 11.13 14.54 -10.33
N PHE A 283 11.52 13.30 -10.60
CA PHE A 283 11.68 12.24 -9.59
C PHE A 283 13.14 11.82 -9.52
N THR A 284 13.70 11.83 -8.32
CA THR A 284 15.04 11.33 -8.05
C THR A 284 14.93 9.91 -7.50
N LEU A 285 15.67 8.97 -8.09
CA LEU A 285 15.69 7.59 -7.63
C LEU A 285 16.61 7.44 -6.42
N LYS A 286 16.30 6.47 -5.56
CA LYS A 286 17.21 6.09 -4.48
C LYS A 286 18.55 5.65 -5.09
N ASN A 287 19.63 6.17 -4.57
CA ASN A 287 20.98 5.86 -5.05
C ASN A 287 21.38 4.44 -4.61
N ASN A 288 21.05 3.44 -5.41
CA ASN A 288 21.71 2.16 -5.35
C ASN A 288 23.06 2.28 -6.09
N GLN A 289 24.12 1.74 -5.52
CA GLN A 289 25.44 1.72 -6.17
C GLN A 289 25.62 0.50 -7.08
N THR A 290 24.74 -0.47 -6.97
CA THR A 290 24.72 -1.70 -7.77
C THR A 290 23.31 -2.16 -8.06
N LEU A 291 23.17 -2.98 -9.10
CA LEU A 291 21.93 -3.65 -9.48
C LEU A 291 22.10 -5.15 -9.26
N LEU A 292 21.06 -5.81 -8.75
CA LEU A 292 21.04 -7.25 -8.51
C LEU A 292 20.07 -7.92 -9.49
N ASP A 293 20.54 -8.95 -10.17
CA ASP A 293 19.72 -9.82 -11.00
C ASP A 293 19.69 -11.22 -10.38
N GLY A 294 18.56 -11.61 -9.85
CA GLY A 294 18.27 -12.93 -9.29
C GLY A 294 17.30 -13.75 -10.14
N SER A 295 17.00 -13.33 -11.37
CA SER A 295 16.05 -14.02 -12.26
C SER A 295 16.51 -15.41 -12.66
N ASN A 296 17.82 -15.65 -12.65
CA ASN A 296 18.40 -16.97 -12.86
C ASN A 296 18.49 -17.72 -11.52
N ASN A 297 17.66 -18.74 -11.32
CA ASN A 297 17.66 -19.59 -10.12
C ASN A 297 18.99 -20.29 -9.79
N GLN A 298 20.04 -20.10 -10.60
CA GLN A 298 21.37 -20.69 -10.40
C GLN A 298 22.40 -19.70 -9.84
N ASN A 299 22.22 -18.39 -10.04
CA ASN A 299 23.19 -17.38 -9.64
C ASN A 299 22.51 -16.04 -9.33
N ILE A 300 23.12 -15.25 -8.44
CA ILE A 300 22.84 -13.82 -8.30
C ILE A 300 23.93 -13.05 -9.03
N SER A 301 23.56 -12.29 -10.04
CA SER A 301 24.49 -11.42 -10.76
C SER A 301 24.46 -10.02 -10.18
N ILE A 302 25.63 -9.45 -9.92
CA ILE A 302 25.81 -8.09 -9.39
C ILE A 302 26.39 -7.21 -10.48
N TYR A 303 25.70 -6.12 -10.80
CA TYR A 303 26.11 -5.18 -11.84
C TYR A 303 26.35 -3.78 -11.25
N ASP A 304 27.21 -2.99 -11.89
CA ASP A 304 27.27 -1.55 -11.65
C ASP A 304 26.09 -0.82 -12.35
N LEU A 305 26.00 0.48 -12.14
CA LEU A 305 24.91 1.31 -12.68
C LEU A 305 24.97 1.47 -14.21
N ASP A 306 26.10 1.14 -14.84
CA ASP A 306 26.29 1.07 -16.30
C ASP A 306 26.06 -0.33 -16.86
N LYS A 307 25.48 -1.24 -16.07
CA LYS A 307 25.18 -2.63 -16.42
C LYS A 307 26.45 -3.48 -16.69
N LYS A 308 27.57 -3.11 -16.12
CA LYS A 308 28.78 -3.92 -16.19
C LYS A 308 28.78 -4.92 -15.06
N LEU A 309 28.93 -6.20 -15.38
CA LEU A 309 28.97 -7.29 -14.40
C LEU A 309 30.15 -7.10 -13.43
N ILE A 310 29.87 -7.00 -12.13
CA ILE A 310 30.86 -6.93 -11.05
C ILE A 310 31.18 -8.33 -10.56
N ALA A 311 30.17 -9.13 -10.26
CA ALA A 311 30.33 -10.49 -9.73
C ALA A 311 29.12 -11.38 -10.05
N LYS A 312 29.34 -12.71 -9.99
CA LYS A 312 28.29 -13.73 -9.91
C LYS A 312 28.45 -14.49 -8.60
N LEU A 313 27.37 -14.62 -7.86
CA LEU A 313 27.28 -15.40 -6.63
C LEU A 313 26.39 -16.62 -6.87
N ASP A 314 26.65 -17.71 -6.15
CA ASP A 314 25.77 -18.88 -6.21
C ASP A 314 24.36 -18.56 -5.73
N ALA A 315 23.34 -19.25 -6.23
CA ALA A 315 21.95 -19.01 -5.90
C ALA A 315 21.57 -19.25 -4.43
N ASN A 316 22.47 -19.88 -3.67
CA ASN A 316 22.28 -20.11 -2.24
C ASN A 316 22.41 -18.83 -1.40
N TYR A 317 22.94 -17.75 -1.98
CA TYR A 317 23.04 -16.48 -1.27
C TYR A 317 21.73 -15.69 -1.39
N TYR A 318 21.21 -15.23 -0.25
CA TYR A 318 20.11 -14.30 -0.18
C TYR A 318 20.63 -12.89 0.11
N ALA A 319 20.34 -11.93 -0.75
CA ALA A 319 20.79 -10.55 -0.56
C ALA A 319 19.93 -9.86 0.53
N LEU A 320 20.56 -9.45 1.61
CA LEU A 320 19.93 -8.61 2.64
C LEU A 320 19.92 -7.13 2.20
N ASN A 321 21.03 -6.69 1.60
CA ASN A 321 21.17 -5.43 0.86
C ASN A 321 22.31 -5.55 -0.16
N GLU A 322 22.84 -4.45 -0.66
CA GLU A 322 23.91 -4.45 -1.67
C GLU A 322 25.27 -5.00 -1.19
N TYR A 323 25.48 -5.12 0.12
CA TYR A 323 26.75 -5.48 0.73
C TYR A 323 26.69 -6.73 1.60
N PHE A 324 25.52 -7.02 2.15
CA PHE A 324 25.34 -8.10 3.11
C PHE A 324 24.41 -9.18 2.58
N TYR A 325 24.81 -10.41 2.77
CA TYR A 325 24.14 -11.60 2.24
C TYR A 325 24.02 -12.67 3.32
N GLU A 326 23.07 -13.56 3.15
CA GLU A 326 22.85 -14.73 3.99
C GLU A 326 22.87 -16.00 3.13
N SER A 327 23.52 -17.06 3.61
CA SER A 327 23.49 -18.40 3.03
C SER A 327 23.66 -19.42 4.14
N ASP A 328 22.81 -20.45 4.18
CA ASP A 328 22.87 -21.56 5.13
C ASP A 328 22.99 -21.11 6.62
N ASN A 329 22.20 -20.09 7.01
CA ASN A 329 22.23 -19.45 8.34
C ASN A 329 23.57 -18.78 8.70
N GLN A 330 24.41 -18.50 7.72
CA GLN A 330 25.65 -17.76 7.85
C GLN A 330 25.54 -16.43 7.12
N TYR A 331 26.03 -15.36 7.73
CA TYR A 331 26.07 -14.03 7.13
C TYR A 331 27.41 -13.77 6.46
N TYR A 332 27.35 -12.97 5.39
CA TYR A 332 28.50 -12.64 4.55
C TYR A 332 28.51 -11.15 4.20
N PHE A 333 29.71 -10.60 4.10
CA PHE A 333 29.96 -9.28 3.54
C PHE A 333 30.58 -9.42 2.15
N PHE A 334 30.05 -8.70 1.16
CA PHE A 334 30.59 -8.62 -0.19
C PHE A 334 31.41 -7.35 -0.37
N ASP A 335 32.72 -7.48 -0.44
CA ASP A 335 33.62 -6.38 -0.81
C ASP A 335 33.58 -6.17 -2.33
N LYS A 336 32.89 -5.13 -2.79
CA LYS A 336 32.74 -4.79 -4.21
C LYS A 336 34.07 -4.47 -4.90
N LYS A 337 35.05 -3.92 -4.17
CA LYS A 337 36.38 -3.57 -4.72
C LYS A 337 37.22 -4.81 -4.94
N GLN A 338 37.25 -5.70 -3.95
CA GLN A 338 38.00 -6.95 -4.02
C GLN A 338 37.22 -8.06 -4.72
N ARG A 339 35.92 -7.89 -4.98
CA ARG A 339 34.98 -8.89 -5.52
C ARG A 339 34.99 -10.17 -4.70
N LYS A 340 35.02 -10.04 -3.40
CA LYS A 340 35.20 -11.15 -2.46
C LYS A 340 34.11 -11.17 -1.40
N MET A 341 33.55 -12.37 -1.18
CA MET A 341 32.70 -12.69 -0.05
C MET A 341 33.54 -13.03 1.17
N THR A 342 33.16 -12.50 2.32
CA THR A 342 33.79 -12.78 3.62
C THR A 342 32.71 -13.16 4.62
N ALA A 343 32.84 -14.34 5.23
CA ALA A 343 31.92 -14.78 6.29
C ALA A 343 32.02 -13.84 7.50
N LEU A 344 30.89 -13.53 8.09
CA LEU A 344 30.76 -12.67 9.25
C LEU A 344 30.45 -13.50 10.51
N PRO A 345 31.02 -13.15 11.67
CA PRO A 345 30.85 -13.92 12.89
C PRO A 345 29.56 -13.55 13.65
N TYR A 346 28.49 -13.19 12.93
CA TYR A 346 27.25 -12.71 13.55
C TYR A 346 26.17 -13.79 13.55
N TYR A 347 25.43 -13.84 14.65
CA TYR A 347 24.25 -14.69 14.82
C TYR A 347 23.01 -14.10 14.14
N LYS A 348 22.87 -12.77 14.20
CA LYS A 348 21.74 -12.04 13.62
C LYS A 348 22.20 -10.75 12.97
N ILE A 349 21.62 -10.45 11.79
CA ILE A 349 21.77 -9.16 11.12
C ILE A 349 20.38 -8.59 10.85
N GLU A 350 20.20 -7.32 11.16
CA GLU A 350 19.04 -6.53 10.77
C GLU A 350 19.48 -5.34 9.91
N VAL A 351 18.91 -5.24 8.70
CA VAL A 351 19.24 -4.16 7.78
C VAL A 351 18.46 -2.91 8.15
N LEU A 352 19.16 -1.88 8.56
CA LEU A 352 18.57 -0.57 8.83
C LEU A 352 18.48 0.27 7.55
N THR A 353 19.56 0.31 6.77
CA THR A 353 19.65 1.02 5.48
C THR A 353 20.58 0.26 4.53
N ASN A 354 20.73 0.72 3.28
CA ASN A 354 21.77 0.17 2.41
C ASN A 354 23.18 0.36 2.98
N ASN A 355 23.39 1.37 3.83
CA ASN A 355 24.70 1.72 4.37
C ASN A 355 24.93 1.24 5.80
N PHE A 356 23.89 0.78 6.52
CA PHE A 356 23.98 0.39 7.93
C PHE A 356 23.20 -0.86 8.23
N ILE A 357 23.81 -1.74 9.00
CA ILE A 357 23.19 -2.91 9.61
C ILE A 357 23.38 -2.90 11.11
N LEU A 358 22.47 -3.54 11.83
CA LEU A 358 22.68 -3.98 13.20
C LEU A 358 23.06 -5.45 13.19
N ALA A 359 24.19 -5.78 13.76
CA ALA A 359 24.70 -7.15 13.87
C ALA A 359 24.84 -7.57 15.33
N GLN A 360 24.46 -8.78 15.67
CA GLN A 360 24.49 -9.35 17.00
C GLN A 360 25.42 -10.58 17.02
N ASN A 361 26.35 -10.60 17.99
CA ASN A 361 27.20 -11.76 18.28
C ASN A 361 26.50 -12.66 19.29
N ASP A 362 26.33 -13.95 18.99
CA ASP A 362 25.70 -14.93 19.87
C ASP A 362 24.50 -14.39 20.69
N ASP A 363 24.21 -14.93 21.85
CA ASP A 363 23.09 -14.51 22.72
C ASP A 363 23.30 -13.20 23.48
N GLU A 364 24.27 -12.37 23.09
CA GLU A 364 24.48 -11.08 23.75
C GLU A 364 23.32 -10.11 23.41
N SER A 365 22.83 -9.39 24.41
CA SER A 365 21.80 -8.34 24.23
C SER A 365 22.31 -7.08 23.53
N VAL A 366 23.59 -7.05 23.17
CA VAL A 366 24.28 -5.89 22.58
C VAL A 366 24.42 -6.09 21.07
N PHE A 367 24.00 -5.08 20.34
CA PHE A 367 24.17 -5.02 18.88
C PHE A 367 25.38 -4.16 18.51
N GLU A 368 25.93 -4.41 17.35
CA GLU A 368 26.96 -3.57 16.72
C GLU A 368 26.36 -2.89 15.50
N LEU A 369 26.44 -1.56 15.43
CA LEU A 369 26.14 -0.80 14.21
C LEU A 369 27.35 -0.88 13.28
N ILE A 370 27.13 -1.37 12.07
CA ILE A 370 28.16 -1.63 11.07
C ILE A 370 27.79 -0.90 9.77
N ASP A 371 28.77 -0.26 9.16
CA ASP A 371 28.60 0.45 7.90
C ASP A 371 28.76 -0.46 6.66
N SER A 372 28.51 0.11 5.49
CA SER A 372 28.66 -0.56 4.18
C SER A 372 30.12 -0.93 3.79
N ASN A 373 31.12 -0.55 4.58
CA ASN A 373 32.50 -0.98 4.45
C ASN A 373 32.88 -2.07 5.46
N ASN A 374 31.88 -2.64 6.14
CA ASN A 374 32.05 -3.61 7.21
C ASN A 374 32.85 -3.05 8.41
N GLN A 375 32.75 -1.73 8.66
CA GLN A 375 33.37 -1.07 9.81
C GLN A 375 32.38 -0.97 10.97
N LYS A 376 32.81 -1.35 12.17
CA LYS A 376 32.05 -1.17 13.39
C LYS A 376 32.05 0.31 13.77
N ILE A 377 30.85 0.90 13.82
CA ILE A 377 30.64 2.31 14.16
C ILE A 377 30.48 2.49 15.66
N MET A 378 29.57 1.71 16.29
CA MET A 378 29.33 1.75 17.73
C MET A 378 28.66 0.46 18.23
N LYS A 379 28.72 0.25 19.52
CA LYS A 379 27.84 -0.70 20.22
C LYS A 379 26.47 -0.05 20.43
N VAL A 380 25.40 -0.83 20.32
CA VAL A 380 24.02 -0.37 20.50
C VAL A 380 23.36 -1.20 21.59
N ASP A 381 22.99 -0.53 22.68
CA ASP A 381 22.38 -1.18 23.85
C ASP A 381 20.89 -1.46 23.61
N GLN A 382 20.21 -0.54 22.93
CA GLN A 382 18.78 -0.60 22.60
C GLN A 382 18.54 0.10 21.28
N TYR A 383 17.55 -0.39 20.53
CA TYR A 383 17.11 0.28 19.31
C TYR A 383 15.60 0.14 19.12
N TYR A 384 15.05 1.09 18.37
CA TYR A 384 13.71 1.06 17.80
C TYR A 384 13.81 1.38 16.33
N PHE A 385 13.08 0.66 15.48
CA PHE A 385 13.13 0.84 14.05
C PHE A 385 11.72 0.96 13.47
N ASP A 386 11.43 2.10 12.84
CA ASP A 386 10.21 2.32 12.08
C ASP A 386 10.51 2.15 10.58
N LYS A 387 9.94 1.08 10.02
CA LYS A 387 10.11 0.77 8.59
C LYS A 387 9.35 1.72 7.68
N ASP A 388 8.25 2.26 8.14
CA ASP A 388 7.36 3.12 7.36
C ASP A 388 7.93 4.52 7.17
N PHE A 389 8.55 5.06 8.21
CA PHE A 389 9.21 6.37 8.17
C PHE A 389 10.72 6.27 7.91
N GLU A 390 11.23 5.05 7.73
CA GLU A 390 12.64 4.81 7.44
C GLU A 390 13.58 5.48 8.45
N VAL A 391 13.27 5.38 9.74
CA VAL A 391 14.08 5.93 10.82
C VAL A 391 14.38 4.88 11.89
N ALA A 392 15.55 4.99 12.52
CA ALA A 392 15.87 4.20 13.70
C ALA A 392 16.32 5.11 14.84
N LEU A 393 15.86 4.80 16.05
CA LEU A 393 16.37 5.36 17.29
C LEU A 393 17.33 4.34 17.91
N LEU A 394 18.57 4.75 18.13
CA LEU A 394 19.61 3.91 18.70
C LEU A 394 20.06 4.50 20.04
N LYS A 395 20.28 3.64 21.04
CA LYS A 395 20.89 4.01 22.32
C LYS A 395 22.24 3.31 22.48
N SER A 396 23.26 4.08 22.79
CA SER A 396 24.62 3.62 23.03
C SER A 396 25.26 4.37 24.19
N ASN A 397 25.68 3.68 25.24
CA ASN A 397 26.34 4.29 26.40
C ASN A 397 25.57 5.50 26.97
N ASN A 398 24.25 5.38 27.13
CA ASN A 398 23.32 6.44 27.55
C ASN A 398 23.30 7.69 26.64
N ARG A 399 23.74 7.57 25.41
CA ARG A 399 23.57 8.57 24.35
C ARG A 399 22.53 8.09 23.37
N PHE A 400 21.85 9.00 22.72
CA PHE A 400 20.77 8.70 21.78
C PHE A 400 21.12 9.20 20.39
N TYR A 401 20.87 8.36 19.40
CA TYR A 401 21.16 8.62 17.99
C TYR A 401 19.92 8.34 17.15
N VAL A 402 19.66 9.19 16.19
CA VAL A 402 18.66 8.98 15.15
C VAL A 402 19.38 8.65 13.85
N LEU A 403 19.03 7.55 13.24
CA LEU A 403 19.45 7.17 11.90
C LEU A 403 18.34 7.49 10.92
N ASN A 404 18.56 8.48 10.06
CA ASN A 404 17.69 8.78 8.93
C ASN A 404 18.08 7.90 7.74
N ARG A 405 17.21 6.99 7.35
CA ARG A 405 17.48 6.04 6.25
C ARG A 405 17.55 6.71 4.88
N ALA A 406 16.72 7.71 4.63
CA ALA A 406 16.67 8.39 3.33
C ALA A 406 17.99 9.10 3.03
N GLN A 407 18.64 9.64 4.06
CA GLN A 407 19.92 10.33 3.94
C GLN A 407 21.12 9.43 4.30
N ALA A 408 20.85 8.28 4.91
CA ALA A 408 21.85 7.35 5.48
C ALA A 408 22.81 8.07 6.46
N GLU A 409 22.27 9.00 7.24
CA GLU A 409 23.01 9.81 8.20
C GLU A 409 22.61 9.51 9.63
N LEU A 410 23.60 9.54 10.52
CA LEU A 410 23.46 9.28 11.94
C LEU A 410 23.63 10.60 12.72
N PHE A 411 22.60 10.98 13.48
CA PHE A 411 22.56 12.21 14.27
C PHE A 411 22.53 11.91 15.76
N GLU A 412 23.40 12.52 16.55
CA GLU A 412 23.34 12.44 18.02
C GLU A 412 22.37 13.49 18.58
N ILE A 413 21.38 13.06 19.36
CA ILE A 413 20.53 13.96 20.14
C ILE A 413 21.24 14.26 21.47
N LYS A 414 21.80 15.46 21.58
CA LYS A 414 22.64 15.88 22.70
C LYS A 414 21.84 16.51 23.85
N ASN A 415 22.41 16.46 25.05
CA ASN A 415 21.87 17.14 26.23
C ASN A 415 20.46 16.71 26.63
N VAL A 416 20.18 15.42 26.57
CA VAL A 416 18.91 14.82 26.93
C VAL A 416 19.13 13.69 27.94
N ASP A 417 18.12 13.42 28.77
CA ASP A 417 18.14 12.32 29.74
C ASP A 417 17.54 11.05 29.10
N GLU A 418 16.55 11.23 28.22
CA GLU A 418 15.86 10.16 27.52
C GLU A 418 15.35 10.64 26.16
N VAL A 419 15.24 9.71 25.19
CA VAL A 419 14.58 9.92 23.91
C VAL A 419 13.65 8.73 23.65
N ARG A 420 12.43 9.01 23.18
CA ARG A 420 11.44 8.01 22.77
C ARG A 420 10.97 8.30 21.37
N TYR A 421 10.65 7.25 20.63
CA TYR A 421 9.99 7.41 19.34
C TYR A 421 8.55 7.88 19.56
N ALA A 422 8.13 8.90 18.81
CA ALA A 422 6.83 9.54 18.95
C ALA A 422 5.94 9.36 17.70
N GLU A 423 6.24 8.36 16.88
CA GLU A 423 5.62 8.07 15.58
C GLU A 423 5.88 9.14 14.48
N LYS A 424 5.61 8.78 13.22
CA LYS A 424 5.70 9.69 12.05
C LYS A 424 7.06 10.36 11.86
N GLY A 425 8.15 9.71 12.30
CA GLY A 425 9.51 10.25 12.16
C GLY A 425 9.88 11.31 13.20
N PHE A 426 9.06 11.51 14.24
CA PHE A 426 9.36 12.40 15.35
C PHE A 426 9.82 11.65 16.59
N PHE A 427 10.59 12.34 17.42
CA PHE A 427 11.13 11.81 18.67
C PHE A 427 10.84 12.78 19.81
N VAL A 428 10.32 12.26 20.92
CA VAL A 428 10.19 13.02 22.15
C VAL A 428 11.50 12.94 22.90
N ALA A 429 12.10 14.09 23.19
CA ALA A 429 13.26 14.21 24.05
C ALA A 429 12.88 14.75 25.42
N ILE A 430 13.48 14.18 26.45
CA ILE A 430 13.19 14.49 27.85
C ILE A 430 14.48 14.96 28.52
N LYS A 431 14.39 16.07 29.25
CA LYS A 431 15.46 16.58 30.10
C LYS A 431 14.89 17.25 31.34
N ASN A 432 15.38 16.84 32.53
CA ASN A 432 14.91 17.41 33.81
C ASN A 432 13.38 17.41 33.91
N ASN A 433 12.70 16.32 33.51
CA ASN A 433 11.25 16.19 33.46
C ASN A 433 10.54 17.23 32.57
N LYS A 434 11.23 17.79 31.61
CA LYS A 434 10.66 18.62 30.55
C LYS A 434 10.76 17.88 29.22
N TYR A 435 9.80 18.15 28.33
CA TYR A 435 9.58 17.46 27.08
C TYR A 435 9.71 18.41 25.90
N GLY A 436 10.18 17.89 24.77
CA GLY A 436 10.25 18.57 23.49
C GLY A 436 10.31 17.58 22.33
N PHE A 437 10.32 18.04 21.09
CA PHE A 437 10.32 17.18 19.93
C PHE A 437 11.54 17.42 19.04
N PHE A 438 12.04 16.34 18.46
CA PHE A 438 13.06 16.30 17.41
C PHE A 438 12.52 15.61 16.16
N ASP A 439 12.99 16.02 15.01
CA ASP A 439 12.68 15.36 13.73
C ASP A 439 13.67 14.22 13.42
N GLN A 440 13.43 13.56 12.30
CA GLN A 440 14.26 12.46 11.78
C GLN A 440 15.69 12.87 11.39
N ASN A 441 16.00 14.16 11.37
CA ASN A 441 17.36 14.71 11.10
C ASN A 441 18.05 15.12 12.40
N GLY A 442 17.49 14.77 13.56
CA GLY A 442 18.02 15.17 14.85
C GLY A 442 17.89 16.67 15.16
N LYS A 443 17.06 17.41 14.40
CA LYS A 443 16.80 18.83 14.64
C LYS A 443 15.74 19.00 15.72
N ASN A 444 16.03 19.85 16.70
CA ASN A 444 15.03 20.25 17.69
C ASN A 444 13.93 21.10 17.02
N ILE A 445 12.71 20.57 16.99
CA ILE A 445 11.53 21.22 16.42
C ILE A 445 10.78 21.98 17.51
N ILE A 446 10.52 21.30 18.65
CA ILE A 446 9.85 21.89 19.80
C ILE A 446 10.84 21.87 20.97
N PRO A 447 11.14 23.03 21.59
CA PRO A 447 12.08 23.13 22.71
C PRO A 447 11.70 22.21 23.88
N ILE A 448 12.71 21.70 24.61
CA ILE A 448 12.49 20.86 25.80
C ILE A 448 12.12 21.79 26.99
N GLU A 449 10.90 22.29 27.01
CA GLU A 449 10.40 23.22 28.04
C GLU A 449 9.01 22.88 28.56
N TYR A 450 8.31 21.94 27.94
CA TYR A 450 6.95 21.59 28.27
C TYR A 450 6.86 20.57 29.40
N ASP A 451 5.75 20.59 30.15
CA ASP A 451 5.52 19.69 31.28
C ASP A 451 5.15 18.27 30.85
N ASP A 452 4.58 18.12 29.65
CA ASP A 452 4.20 16.86 29.03
C ASP A 452 3.88 17.06 27.55
N VAL A 453 3.74 15.96 26.79
CA VAL A 453 3.45 15.98 25.35
C VAL A 453 2.49 14.85 24.95
N VAL A 454 1.77 15.04 23.84
CA VAL A 454 0.97 13.97 23.20
C VAL A 454 1.80 13.34 22.09
N TYR A 455 1.88 12.01 22.11
CA TYR A 455 2.50 11.24 21.03
C TYR A 455 1.57 11.19 19.82
N PHE A 456 2.15 11.08 18.63
CA PHE A 456 1.37 10.81 17.43
C PHE A 456 0.88 9.37 17.47
N ASP A 457 -0.18 9.08 16.72
CA ASP A 457 -0.68 7.73 16.52
C ASP A 457 -0.71 7.38 15.02
N ASP A 458 -0.97 6.13 14.69
CA ASP A 458 -1.04 5.64 13.31
C ASP A 458 -2.11 6.32 12.46
N PHE A 459 -3.05 7.02 13.09
CA PHE A 459 -4.18 7.65 12.44
C PHE A 459 -3.93 9.09 11.99
N VAL A 460 -2.77 9.67 12.34
CA VAL A 460 -2.41 11.02 11.90
C VAL A 460 -1.95 10.97 10.45
N ASP A 461 -2.82 11.42 9.56
CA ASP A 461 -2.52 11.62 8.15
C ASP A 461 -2.36 13.13 7.90
N MET A 462 -1.12 13.60 7.99
CA MET A 462 -0.80 15.00 7.81
C MET A 462 0.48 15.15 6.99
N THR A 463 0.48 16.13 6.09
CA THR A 463 1.72 16.59 5.49
C THR A 463 2.57 17.29 6.55
N TYR A 464 3.89 17.20 6.45
CA TYR A 464 4.83 17.74 7.45
C TYR A 464 4.57 19.21 7.85
N GLN A 465 3.98 20.00 6.96
CA GLN A 465 3.71 21.43 7.22
C GLN A 465 2.52 21.68 8.17
N ASP A 466 1.67 20.68 8.38
CA ASP A 466 0.43 20.82 9.14
C ASP A 466 0.47 20.16 10.52
N TYR A 467 1.64 19.65 10.96
CA TYR A 467 1.75 19.02 12.28
C TYR A 467 1.55 20.04 13.40
N LEU A 468 0.58 19.73 14.27
CA LEU A 468 0.41 20.41 15.54
C LEU A 468 0.81 19.48 16.68
N PHE A 469 1.75 19.93 17.47
CA PHE A 469 2.27 19.21 18.62
C PHE A 469 1.40 19.54 19.85
N GLY A 470 0.77 18.52 20.42
CA GLY A 470 0.05 18.63 21.67
C GLY A 470 1.03 18.71 22.84
N VAL A 471 1.02 19.80 23.57
CA VAL A 471 1.98 20.06 24.64
C VAL A 471 1.28 20.62 25.87
N LYS A 472 1.84 20.34 27.06
CA LYS A 472 1.33 20.81 28.36
C LYS A 472 2.23 21.91 28.92
N LYS A 473 1.64 22.99 29.40
CA LYS A 473 2.34 24.09 30.09
C LYS A 473 1.48 24.65 31.20
N ASN A 474 2.02 24.76 32.41
CA ASN A 474 1.30 25.24 33.60
C ASN A 474 -0.03 24.49 33.83
N ASP A 475 0.03 23.17 33.83
CA ASP A 475 -1.12 22.25 34.01
C ASP A 475 -2.24 22.38 32.98
N LYS A 476 -2.03 23.09 31.90
CA LYS A 476 -2.97 23.19 30.77
C LYS A 476 -2.35 22.69 29.48
N TRP A 477 -3.18 22.06 28.68
CA TRP A 477 -2.82 21.54 27.37
C TRP A 477 -3.23 22.52 26.27
N GLY A 478 -2.40 22.58 25.25
CA GLY A 478 -2.62 23.31 24.01
C GLY A 478 -1.87 22.68 22.87
N TYR A 479 -1.88 23.31 21.69
CA TYR A 479 -1.12 22.83 20.55
C TYR A 479 -0.25 23.96 19.98
N VAL A 480 0.95 23.58 19.59
CA VAL A 480 1.93 24.45 18.92
C VAL A 480 2.27 23.89 17.53
N ASN A 481 2.67 24.73 16.59
CA ASN A 481 3.19 24.30 15.30
C ASN A 481 4.71 24.02 15.37
N SER A 482 5.29 23.61 14.23
CA SER A 482 6.74 23.32 14.11
C SER A 482 7.66 24.52 14.39
N ASP A 483 7.15 25.74 14.38
CA ASP A 483 7.87 26.95 14.77
C ASP A 483 7.71 27.30 16.26
N ASN A 484 7.16 26.37 17.04
CA ASN A 484 6.83 26.55 18.45
C ASN A 484 5.82 27.70 18.71
N LYS A 485 5.03 28.08 17.71
CA LYS A 485 3.98 29.08 17.85
C LYS A 485 2.71 28.42 18.37
N THR A 486 2.10 28.98 19.42
CA THR A 486 0.81 28.50 19.94
C THR A 486 -0.30 28.73 18.90
N ILE A 487 -0.93 27.63 18.45
CA ILE A 487 -2.06 27.64 17.54
C ILE A 487 -3.37 27.46 18.33
N ILE A 488 -3.38 26.51 19.26
CA ILE A 488 -4.50 26.28 20.19
C ILE A 488 -4.04 26.68 21.59
N PRO A 489 -4.72 27.65 22.23
CA PRO A 489 -4.34 28.16 23.56
C PRO A 489 -4.26 27.07 24.63
N PHE A 490 -3.40 27.27 25.65
CA PHE A 490 -3.27 26.41 26.82
C PHE A 490 -4.46 26.56 27.76
N GLN A 491 -5.55 25.83 27.47
CA GLN A 491 -6.81 25.94 28.22
C GLN A 491 -7.45 24.59 28.53
N TYR A 492 -7.04 23.52 27.85
CA TYR A 492 -7.63 22.21 28.01
C TYR A 492 -7.09 21.49 29.23
N SER A 493 -7.94 20.68 29.88
CA SER A 493 -7.53 19.87 31.03
C SER A 493 -6.77 18.60 30.62
N ASN A 494 -7.04 18.08 29.40
CA ASN A 494 -6.30 16.98 28.79
C ASN A 494 -6.47 16.98 27.28
N LEU A 495 -5.53 16.31 26.57
CA LEU A 495 -5.62 15.96 25.17
C LEU A 495 -5.63 14.43 25.05
N LEU A 496 -6.42 13.88 24.15
CA LEU A 496 -6.47 12.44 23.90
C LEU A 496 -5.71 12.01 22.65
N GLY A 497 -5.27 12.95 21.85
CA GLY A 497 -4.53 12.67 20.65
C GLY A 497 -4.09 13.93 19.91
N PRO A 498 -3.31 13.74 18.85
CA PRO A 498 -2.91 14.81 17.96
C PRO A 498 -4.08 15.30 17.10
N PHE A 499 -3.90 16.39 16.38
CA PHE A 499 -4.81 16.76 15.30
C PHE A 499 -4.73 15.73 14.19
N SER A 500 -5.89 15.28 13.71
CA SER A 500 -6.02 14.42 12.54
C SER A 500 -7.12 14.99 11.64
N TYR A 501 -6.81 15.19 10.37
CA TYR A 501 -7.74 15.81 9.40
C TYR A 501 -8.35 17.16 9.86
N GLY A 502 -7.56 17.94 10.60
CA GLY A 502 -7.97 19.26 11.08
C GLY A 502 -8.89 19.26 12.30
N ILE A 503 -9.06 18.12 12.98
CA ILE A 503 -9.81 18.00 14.23
C ILE A 503 -8.99 17.26 15.31
N ALA A 504 -9.26 17.57 16.57
CA ALA A 504 -8.64 16.90 17.70
C ALA A 504 -9.63 16.66 18.84
N PRO A 505 -9.51 15.51 19.55
CA PRO A 505 -10.27 15.23 20.76
C PRO A 505 -9.59 15.88 21.98
N VAL A 506 -10.34 16.69 22.71
CA VAL A 506 -9.82 17.43 23.87
C VAL A 506 -10.79 17.38 25.05
N TYR A 507 -10.24 17.43 26.27
CA TYR A 507 -11.04 17.62 27.49
C TYR A 507 -11.07 19.10 27.90
N PHE A 508 -12.26 19.63 28.06
CA PHE A 508 -12.49 20.95 28.63
C PHE A 508 -13.41 20.84 29.85
N GLU A 509 -12.93 21.29 30.99
CA GLU A 509 -13.65 21.17 32.28
C GLU A 509 -14.13 19.74 32.59
N GLY A 510 -13.28 18.76 32.29
CA GLY A 510 -13.56 17.34 32.53
C GLY A 510 -14.46 16.66 31.49
N ASN A 511 -14.95 17.38 30.48
CA ASN A 511 -15.81 16.84 29.43
C ASN A 511 -15.06 16.73 28.10
N LEU A 512 -15.25 15.61 27.41
CA LEU A 512 -14.63 15.32 26.11
C LEU A 512 -15.46 15.94 24.98
N GLY A 513 -14.78 16.52 24.00
CA GLY A 513 -15.35 17.00 22.75
C GLY A 513 -14.31 17.14 21.64
N LEU A 514 -14.74 17.52 20.47
CA LEU A 514 -13.90 17.77 19.30
C LEU A 514 -13.75 19.26 19.04
N ILE A 515 -12.54 19.66 18.65
CA ILE A 515 -12.22 21.00 18.18
C ILE A 515 -11.60 20.96 16.77
N ASN A 516 -11.70 22.06 16.04
CA ASN A 516 -10.99 22.28 14.79
C ASN A 516 -9.73 23.14 14.97
N LEU A 517 -8.94 23.33 13.89
CA LEU A 517 -7.73 24.16 13.87
C LEU A 517 -7.94 25.63 14.25
N LYS A 518 -9.18 26.13 14.19
CA LYS A 518 -9.57 27.48 14.66
C LYS A 518 -10.01 27.51 16.12
N ASN A 519 -9.80 26.41 16.83
CA ASN A 519 -10.25 26.24 18.21
C ASN A 519 -11.79 26.34 18.40
N GLN A 520 -12.54 26.06 17.34
CA GLN A 520 -14.01 26.03 17.43
C GLN A 520 -14.45 24.64 17.91
N LYS A 521 -15.39 24.62 18.86
CA LYS A 521 -16.04 23.41 19.34
C LYS A 521 -16.94 22.84 18.24
N LEU A 522 -16.65 21.61 17.79
CA LEU A 522 -17.41 20.90 16.74
C LEU A 522 -18.53 20.05 17.35
N THR A 523 -18.38 19.61 18.59
CA THR A 523 -19.34 18.79 19.33
C THR A 523 -19.74 19.44 20.63
N LYS A 524 -20.83 18.94 21.25
CA LYS A 524 -21.11 19.24 22.66
C LYS A 524 -20.06 18.55 23.50
N PHE A 525 -19.50 19.23 24.48
CA PHE A 525 -18.54 18.68 25.42
C PHE A 525 -19.30 17.91 26.51
N THR A 526 -19.70 16.71 26.19
CA THR A 526 -20.47 15.80 27.09
C THR A 526 -19.95 14.38 27.06
N GLY A 527 -18.96 14.10 26.21
CA GLY A 527 -18.38 12.77 26.03
C GLY A 527 -17.51 12.34 27.20
N SER A 528 -17.47 11.05 27.47
CA SER A 528 -16.59 10.42 28.48
C SER A 528 -15.56 9.49 27.86
N ASN A 529 -15.81 8.95 26.67
CA ASN A 529 -14.95 7.96 26.02
C ASN A 529 -14.69 8.34 24.56
N TYR A 530 -13.47 8.03 24.11
CA TYR A 530 -12.99 8.23 22.76
C TYR A 530 -12.41 6.92 22.21
N SER A 531 -12.71 6.63 20.97
CA SER A 531 -11.96 5.65 20.19
C SER A 531 -11.85 6.10 18.74
N SER A 532 -10.69 5.90 18.14
CA SER A 532 -10.51 6.02 16.71
C SER A 532 -10.75 4.66 16.06
N SER A 533 -11.52 4.59 14.99
CA SER A 533 -11.71 3.37 14.23
C SER A 533 -11.56 3.63 12.73
N SER A 534 -10.82 2.75 12.06
CA SER A 534 -10.77 2.71 10.61
C SER A 534 -11.74 1.63 10.10
N ASN A 535 -12.97 2.00 9.77
CA ASN A 535 -13.85 1.10 9.04
C ASN A 535 -13.94 1.53 7.57
N PHE A 536 -13.53 0.65 6.66
CA PHE A 536 -13.65 0.81 5.20
C PHE A 536 -13.03 2.08 4.61
N GLY A 537 -11.80 2.45 5.04
CA GLY A 537 -11.10 3.61 4.48
C GLY A 537 -11.70 4.97 4.85
N ARG A 538 -12.73 5.01 5.69
CA ARG A 538 -13.28 6.22 6.29
C ARG A 538 -12.94 6.22 7.77
N ARG A 539 -12.03 7.09 8.15
CA ARG A 539 -11.68 7.27 9.56
C ARG A 539 -12.83 8.01 10.24
N ALA A 540 -13.44 7.39 11.23
CA ALA A 540 -14.47 7.98 12.05
C ALA A 540 -13.97 8.09 13.49
N LEU A 541 -14.26 9.20 14.12
CA LEU A 541 -14.02 9.42 15.55
C LEU A 541 -15.27 9.01 16.31
N SER A 542 -15.14 8.05 17.23
CA SER A 542 -16.25 7.61 18.08
C SER A 542 -16.17 8.35 19.41
N LEU A 543 -17.20 9.10 19.72
CA LEU A 543 -17.46 9.63 21.05
C LEU A 543 -18.65 8.88 21.67
N SER A 544 -18.87 9.04 22.96
CA SER A 544 -19.98 8.37 23.67
C SER A 544 -21.36 8.71 23.15
N ASP A 545 -21.52 9.81 22.41
CA ASP A 545 -22.78 10.30 21.84
C ASP A 545 -22.92 10.02 20.33
N GLY A 546 -21.90 9.41 19.68
CA GLY A 546 -21.98 8.99 18.29
C GLY A 546 -20.67 8.93 17.53
N TYR A 547 -20.79 8.63 16.23
CA TYR A 547 -19.66 8.58 15.30
C TYR A 547 -19.59 9.89 14.50
N TYR A 548 -18.42 10.49 14.45
CA TYR A 548 -18.17 11.77 13.78
C TYR A 548 -17.19 11.55 12.62
N ASN A 549 -17.48 12.18 11.48
CA ASN A 549 -16.54 12.20 10.35
C ASN A 549 -15.39 13.21 10.61
N TYR A 550 -14.43 13.25 9.69
CA TYR A 550 -13.27 14.14 9.76
C TYR A 550 -13.63 15.65 9.69
N LYS A 551 -14.91 16.01 9.44
CA LYS A 551 -15.42 17.39 9.53
C LYS A 551 -16.05 17.68 10.89
N GLY A 552 -16.07 16.71 11.80
CA GLY A 552 -16.76 16.81 13.07
C GLY A 552 -18.30 16.72 12.96
N GLU A 553 -18.80 16.18 11.85
CA GLU A 553 -20.24 16.00 11.62
C GLU A 553 -20.66 14.60 12.10
N LEU A 554 -21.80 14.56 12.83
CA LEU A 554 -22.35 13.30 13.34
C LEU A 554 -22.87 12.44 12.18
N GLU A 555 -22.26 11.29 11.94
CA GLU A 555 -22.66 10.33 10.90
C GLU A 555 -23.64 9.27 11.40
N LYS A 556 -23.50 8.87 12.68
CA LYS A 556 -24.34 7.81 13.28
C LYS A 556 -24.35 7.96 14.80
N LYS A 557 -25.53 7.78 15.37
CA LYS A 557 -25.72 7.65 16.82
C LYS A 557 -25.60 6.20 17.25
#